data_3f2e1f67dc7dc7a3654d16a883a4e620
#
_entry.id   3f2e1f67dc7dc7a3654d16a883a4e620
#
_cell.length_a   1.000
_cell.length_b   1.000
_cell.length_c   1.000
_cell.angle_alpha   90.00
_cell.angle_beta   90.00
_cell.angle_gamma   90.00
#
_symmetry.space_group_name_H-M   'P 1'
#
loop_
_entity.id
_entity.type
_entity.pdbx_description
1 polymer ?
#
loop_
_entity_poly.entity_id
_entity_poly.type
_entity_poly.pdbx_seq_one_letter_code
_entity_poly.pdbx_strand_id
1 'polypeptide(L)'
;LGKVYQAGTLSCNPLAMIAGITLLKELSENPHFYANIEVKADRLHAGLDEVLKASGIPYVINHMGSMISVHFSEKPVENFDANMIEYFFGRRAMYCPC
;
A
#
# COMPACT_ATOMS: atom_id res chain seq x y z
N LEU A 1 24.72 20.16 12.16
CA LEU A 1 23.45 20.17 11.41
C LEU A 1 23.67 19.34 10.13
N GLY A 2 22.95 18.24 9.97
CA GLY A 2 23.07 17.32 8.84
C GLY A 2 22.61 17.95 7.51
N LYS A 3 23.01 17.34 6.38
CA LYS A 3 22.62 17.76 5.03
C LYS A 3 21.15 17.46 4.67
N VAL A 4 20.41 16.86 5.58
CA VAL A 4 19.00 16.49 5.37
C VAL A 4 18.11 17.59 5.97
N TYR A 5 17.31 18.20 5.12
CA TYR A 5 16.30 19.16 5.56
C TYR A 5 15.10 18.43 6.17
N GLN A 6 14.72 18.84 7.38
CA GLN A 6 13.50 18.38 8.03
C GLN A 6 12.67 19.57 8.48
N ALA A 7 11.43 19.63 8.04
CA ALA A 7 10.47 20.63 8.47
C ALA A 7 9.08 19.99 8.59
N GLY A 8 8.27 20.51 9.50
CA GLY A 8 6.90 20.07 9.68
C GLY A 8 6.12 21.08 10.48
N THR A 9 5.21 21.79 9.83
CA THR A 9 4.37 22.83 10.47
C THR A 9 3.45 22.26 11.54
N LEU A 10 3.09 20.97 11.46
CA LEU A 10 2.25 20.26 12.44
C LEU A 10 3.06 19.45 13.47
N SER A 11 4.39 19.52 13.42
CA SER A 11 5.25 18.85 14.40
C SER A 11 4.95 19.38 15.80
N CYS A 12 4.87 18.49 16.78
CA CYS A 12 4.53 18.78 18.17
C CYS A 12 3.11 19.37 18.40
N ASN A 13 2.21 19.27 17.43
CA ASN A 13 0.81 19.58 17.66
C ASN A 13 0.24 18.66 18.76
N PRO A 14 -0.37 19.20 19.83
CA PRO A 14 -0.86 18.38 20.95
C PRO A 14 -1.84 17.28 20.53
N LEU A 15 -2.72 17.56 19.58
CA LEU A 15 -3.68 16.57 19.08
C LEU A 15 -2.97 15.42 18.35
N ALA A 16 -1.99 15.72 17.49
CA ALA A 16 -1.18 14.72 16.80
C ALA A 16 -0.34 13.89 17.79
N MET A 17 0.19 14.52 18.82
CA MET A 17 0.96 13.84 19.86
C MET A 17 0.09 12.86 20.67
N ILE A 18 -1.12 13.26 21.07
CA ILE A 18 -2.06 12.39 21.77
C ILE A 18 -2.49 11.21 20.88
N ALA A 19 -2.81 11.46 19.62
CA ALA A 19 -3.14 10.40 18.67
C ALA A 19 -1.99 9.38 18.51
N GLY A 20 -0.76 9.87 18.35
CA GLY A 20 0.44 9.04 18.27
C GLY A 20 0.68 8.20 19.54
N ILE A 21 0.57 8.82 20.71
CA ILE A 21 0.72 8.12 22.01
C ILE A 21 -0.35 7.03 22.15
N THR A 22 -1.60 7.33 21.80
CA THR A 22 -2.70 6.36 21.88
C THR A 22 -2.46 5.16 20.98
N LEU A 23 -2.04 5.41 19.73
CA LEU A 23 -1.71 4.33 18.80
C LEU A 23 -0.54 3.48 19.28
N LEU A 24 0.54 4.12 19.76
CA LEU A 24 1.71 3.39 20.26
C LEU A 24 1.39 2.55 21.51
N LYS A 25 0.52 3.03 22.39
CA LYS A 25 0.03 2.26 23.52
C LYS A 25 -0.75 1.03 23.06
N GLU A 26 -1.70 1.20 22.15
CA GLU A 26 -2.47 0.09 21.58
C GLU A 26 -1.55 -0.98 20.96
N LEU A 27 -0.53 -0.57 20.19
CA LEU A 27 0.44 -1.48 19.60
C LEU A 27 1.30 -2.21 20.66
N SER A 28 1.66 -1.52 21.74
CA SER A 28 2.47 -2.08 22.84
C SER A 28 1.70 -3.06 23.72
N GLU A 29 0.43 -2.78 23.97
CA GLU A 29 -0.43 -3.54 24.87
C GLU A 29 -1.10 -4.73 24.16
N ASN A 30 -1.16 -4.73 22.83
CA ASN A 30 -1.79 -5.78 22.03
C ASN A 30 -0.77 -6.57 21.18
N PRO A 31 -0.15 -7.63 21.72
CA PRO A 31 0.87 -8.40 21.01
C PRO A 31 0.36 -9.11 19.76
N HIS A 32 -0.95 -9.28 19.63
CA HIS A 32 -1.59 -9.91 18.45
C HIS A 32 -2.01 -8.91 17.39
N PHE A 33 -1.75 -7.62 17.57
CA PHE A 33 -2.21 -6.56 16.67
C PHE A 33 -1.74 -6.81 15.23
N TYR A 34 -0.47 -7.04 15.03
CA TYR A 34 0.11 -7.26 13.70
C TYR A 34 -0.37 -8.57 13.06
N ALA A 35 -0.45 -9.65 13.82
CA ALA A 35 -0.99 -10.91 13.34
C ALA A 35 -2.45 -10.79 12.89
N ASN A 36 -3.26 -10.05 13.62
CA ASN A 36 -4.66 -9.79 13.26
C ASN A 36 -4.79 -8.97 11.97
N ILE A 37 -3.90 -8.00 11.75
CA ILE A 37 -3.89 -7.21 10.50
C ILE A 37 -3.45 -8.09 9.33
N GLU A 38 -2.44 -8.93 9.53
CA GLU A 38 -1.93 -9.85 8.50
C GLU A 38 -3.02 -10.81 8.02
N VAL A 39 -3.76 -11.44 8.93
CA VAL A 39 -4.91 -12.30 8.58
C VAL A 39 -5.97 -11.55 7.76
N LYS A 40 -6.25 -10.28 8.08
CA LYS A 40 -7.17 -9.45 7.30
C LYS A 40 -6.61 -9.12 5.92
N ALA A 41 -5.31 -8.85 5.83
CA ALA A 41 -4.62 -8.58 4.58
C ALA A 41 -4.61 -9.81 3.66
N ASP A 42 -4.35 -11.00 4.21
CA ASP A 42 -4.40 -12.25 3.47
C ASP A 42 -5.79 -12.51 2.88
N ARG A 43 -6.84 -12.25 3.65
CA ARG A 43 -8.22 -12.36 3.17
C ARG A 43 -8.51 -11.36 2.05
N LEU A 44 -8.04 -10.12 2.18
CA LEU A 44 -8.17 -9.10 1.14
C LEU A 44 -7.40 -9.51 -0.13
N HIS A 45 -6.17 -9.98 0.03
CA HIS A 45 -5.33 -10.46 -1.07
C HIS A 45 -6.03 -11.58 -1.86
N ALA A 46 -6.56 -12.60 -1.16
CA ALA A 46 -7.27 -13.70 -1.80
C ALA A 46 -8.51 -13.23 -2.58
N GLY A 47 -9.29 -12.32 -2.00
CA GLY A 47 -10.46 -11.76 -2.68
C GLY A 47 -10.12 -10.90 -3.89
N LEU A 48 -9.06 -10.10 -3.80
CA LEU A 48 -8.56 -9.30 -4.94
C LEU A 48 -8.03 -10.21 -6.07
N ASP A 49 -7.27 -11.23 -5.72
CA ASP A 49 -6.72 -12.19 -6.69
C ASP A 49 -7.84 -12.92 -7.45
N GLU A 50 -8.89 -13.35 -6.77
CA GLU A 50 -10.06 -13.99 -7.38
C GLU A 50 -10.76 -13.06 -8.37
N VAL A 51 -11.06 -11.82 -7.97
CA VAL A 51 -11.75 -10.84 -8.81
C VAL A 51 -10.90 -10.45 -10.02
N LEU A 52 -9.62 -10.22 -9.82
CA LEU A 52 -8.70 -9.81 -10.89
C LEU A 52 -8.46 -10.93 -11.90
N LYS A 53 -8.37 -12.18 -11.46
CA LYS A 53 -8.34 -13.35 -12.36
C LYS A 53 -9.59 -13.44 -13.23
N ALA A 54 -10.76 -13.21 -12.64
CA ALA A 54 -12.03 -13.22 -13.38
C ALA A 54 -12.13 -12.10 -14.41
N SER A 55 -11.46 -10.97 -14.21
CA SER A 55 -11.48 -9.84 -15.14
C SER A 55 -10.68 -10.08 -16.42
N GLY A 56 -9.73 -11.01 -16.43
CA GLY A 56 -8.85 -11.30 -17.58
C GLY A 56 -7.80 -10.20 -17.85
N ILE A 57 -7.66 -9.21 -16.99
CA ILE A 57 -6.67 -8.15 -17.11
C ILE A 57 -5.35 -8.64 -16.50
N PRO A 58 -4.19 -8.45 -17.13
CA PRO A 58 -2.92 -8.79 -16.53
C PRO A 58 -2.65 -7.92 -15.30
N TYR A 59 -2.26 -8.53 -14.20
CA TYR A 59 -1.99 -7.85 -12.95
C TYR A 59 -0.89 -8.55 -12.15
N VAL A 60 -0.28 -7.79 -11.26
CA VAL A 60 0.68 -8.28 -10.26
C VAL A 60 0.24 -7.73 -8.89
N ILE A 61 0.18 -8.58 -7.88
CA ILE A 61 -0.05 -8.18 -6.50
C ILE A 61 1.24 -8.35 -5.72
N ASN A 62 1.79 -7.24 -5.23
CA ASN A 62 2.87 -7.27 -4.26
C ASN A 62 2.27 -7.27 -2.86
N HIS A 63 2.65 -8.25 -2.05
CA HIS A 63 2.14 -8.44 -0.70
C HIS A 63 3.29 -8.69 0.29
N MET A 64 3.30 -7.96 1.39
CA MET A 64 4.23 -8.17 2.50
C MET A 64 3.55 -7.81 3.82
N GLY A 65 3.30 -8.81 4.67
CA GLY A 65 2.56 -8.62 5.92
C GLY A 65 1.18 -8.00 5.67
N SER A 66 0.92 -6.82 6.20
CA SER A 66 -0.33 -6.08 6.00
C SER A 66 -0.33 -5.13 4.80
N MET A 67 0.79 -5.01 4.09
CA MET A 67 0.91 -4.12 2.93
C MET A 67 0.59 -4.88 1.65
N ILE A 68 -0.34 -4.32 0.87
CA ILE A 68 -0.75 -4.86 -0.42
C ILE A 68 -0.71 -3.72 -1.45
N SER A 69 -0.14 -3.99 -2.62
CA SER A 69 -0.24 -3.11 -3.78
C SER A 69 -0.60 -3.92 -5.02
N VAL A 70 -1.55 -3.40 -5.80
CA VAL A 70 -2.01 -3.99 -7.06
C VAL A 70 -1.48 -3.17 -8.21
N HIS A 71 -0.86 -3.83 -9.17
CA HIS A 71 -0.31 -3.24 -10.38
C HIS A 71 -0.90 -3.94 -11.60
N PHE A 72 -1.40 -3.18 -12.57
CA PHE A 72 -1.90 -3.73 -13.84
C PHE A 72 -0.75 -3.85 -14.82
N SER A 73 0.01 -4.93 -14.71
CA SER A 73 1.21 -5.19 -15.49
C SER A 73 1.35 -6.68 -15.79
N GLU A 74 1.94 -7.01 -16.95
CA GLU A 74 2.31 -8.38 -17.30
C GLU A 74 3.63 -8.83 -16.66
N LYS A 75 4.41 -7.87 -16.14
CA LYS A 75 5.75 -8.11 -15.56
C LYS A 75 5.76 -7.78 -14.08
N PRO A 76 6.65 -8.42 -13.31
CA PRO A 76 6.86 -8.07 -11.91
C PRO A 76 7.22 -6.58 -11.76
N VAL A 77 6.61 -5.89 -10.79
CA VAL A 77 6.87 -4.49 -10.47
C VAL A 77 7.75 -4.45 -9.22
N GLU A 78 9.05 -4.25 -9.41
CA GLU A 78 10.05 -4.30 -8.34
C GLU A 78 10.68 -2.94 -8.04
N ASN A 79 10.46 -1.95 -8.90
CA ASN A 79 11.06 -0.62 -8.76
C ASN A 79 10.17 0.48 -9.36
N PHE A 80 10.59 1.74 -9.14
CA PHE A 80 9.84 2.91 -9.60
C PHE A 80 9.68 2.96 -11.13
N ASP A 81 10.69 2.58 -11.89
CA ASP A 81 10.65 2.66 -13.36
C ASP A 81 9.63 1.67 -13.93
N ALA A 82 9.56 0.46 -13.37
CA ALA A 82 8.56 -0.54 -13.73
C ALA A 82 7.13 -0.03 -13.43
N ASN A 83 6.93 0.65 -12.30
CA ASN A 83 5.65 1.24 -11.90
C ASN A 83 5.24 2.41 -12.81
N MET A 84 6.19 3.23 -13.26
CA MET A 84 5.92 4.35 -14.17
C MET A 84 5.46 3.88 -15.55
N ILE A 85 5.99 2.77 -16.06
CA ILE A 85 5.55 2.17 -17.32
C ILE A 85 4.08 1.77 -17.21
N GLU A 86 3.68 1.15 -16.11
CA GLU A 86 2.30 0.78 -15.83
C GLU A 86 1.36 1.99 -15.81
N TYR A 87 1.75 3.07 -15.14
CA TYR A 87 0.95 4.29 -15.04
C TYR A 87 0.65 4.90 -16.42
N PHE A 88 1.62 4.89 -17.33
CA PHE A 88 1.44 5.41 -18.70
C PHE A 88 0.60 4.48 -19.58
N PHE A 89 0.81 3.17 -19.50
CA PHE A 89 0.07 2.19 -20.31
C PHE A 89 -1.34 1.95 -19.78
N GLY A 90 -1.53 1.88 -18.46
CA GLY A 90 -2.84 1.71 -17.84
C GLY A 90 -3.80 2.87 -18.13
N ARG A 91 -3.31 4.12 -18.19
CA ARG A 91 -4.12 5.28 -18.61
C ARG A 91 -4.56 5.20 -20.05
N ARG A 92 -3.72 4.70 -20.96
CA ARG A 92 -4.12 4.54 -22.37
C ARG A 92 -5.22 3.51 -22.54
N ALA A 93 -5.19 2.42 -21.81
CA ALA A 93 -6.22 1.40 -21.85
C ALA A 93 -7.58 1.88 -21.32
N MET A 94 -7.59 2.82 -20.35
CA MET A 94 -8.82 3.39 -19.79
C MET A 94 -9.42 4.53 -20.63
N TYR A 95 -8.65 5.18 -21.51
CA TYR A 95 -9.10 6.36 -22.27
C TYR A 95 -9.15 6.16 -23.80
N CYS A 96 -8.92 4.96 -24.30
CA CYS A 96 -9.20 4.60 -25.70
C CYS A 96 -10.36 3.60 -25.76
N PRO A 97 -11.63 4.04 -25.76
CA PRO A 97 -12.66 3.31 -26.47
C PRO A 97 -12.40 3.50 -27.97
N CYS A 98 -12.03 2.45 -28.66
CA CYS A 98 -12.12 2.41 -30.13
C CYS A 98 -13.56 2.57 -30.56
#